data_9e6a5af817fbe5954d26403cacb39510
#
_entry.id   9e6a5af817fbe5954d26403cacb39510
#
_cell.length_a   1.000
_cell.length_b   1.000
_cell.length_c   1.000
_cell.angle_alpha   90.00
_cell.angle_beta   90.00
_cell.angle_gamma   90.00
#
_symmetry.space_group_name_H-M   'P 1'
#
loop_
_entity.id
_entity.type
_entity.pdbx_description
1 polymer ?
#
loop_
_entity_poly.entity_id
_entity_poly.type
_entity_poly.pdbx_seq_one_letter_code
_entity_poly.pdbx_strand_id
1 'polypeptide(L)'
;SYVWAKVRPPRDQSTLEGYVVADYGRRLYEHFFRTYNIKLWNVDPKYLSSDFGAQRIKGMSLWGAVWEPIRARLLGNRADKSKQVTSLIEEFQYPKYGPGMMWERCAEIVTDRGADLQMSTQATRIRRDPDTLRATAVIARHADGTTTEHAADEIISTMPFSHMLKAMDPPAPAEVIAAADQLRFRDFLTIALVVPMEYSFPDNWIYIHA
;
A
#
# COMPACT_ATOMS: atom_id res chain seq x y z
N SER A 1 29.77 2.95 7.51
CA SER A 1 28.81 2.09 6.81
C SER A 1 28.24 2.76 5.56
N TYR A 2 27.66 3.97 5.67
CA TYR A 2 27.10 4.72 4.53
C TYR A 2 28.14 5.01 3.44
N VAL A 3 29.24 5.69 3.78
CA VAL A 3 30.32 6.03 2.82
C VAL A 3 30.88 4.77 2.15
N TRP A 4 31.07 3.71 2.93
CA TRP A 4 31.53 2.42 2.40
C TRP A 4 30.58 1.81 1.37
N ALA A 5 29.27 1.91 1.59
CA ALA A 5 28.28 1.42 0.65
C ALA A 5 28.25 2.22 -0.67
N LYS A 6 28.59 3.51 -0.63
CA LYS A 6 28.74 4.34 -1.85
C LYS A 6 30.03 4.04 -2.63
N VAL A 7 31.10 3.65 -1.93
CA VAL A 7 32.39 3.28 -2.57
C VAL A 7 32.36 1.83 -3.06
N ARG A 8 31.71 0.94 -2.30
CA ARG A 8 31.56 -0.49 -2.61
C ARG A 8 30.12 -0.92 -2.42
N PRO A 9 29.23 -0.59 -3.37
CA PRO A 9 27.83 -1.02 -3.28
C PRO A 9 27.71 -2.55 -3.37
N PRO A 10 26.62 -3.12 -2.84
CA PRO A 10 26.30 -4.53 -3.04
C PRO A 10 26.25 -4.88 -4.53
N ARG A 11 26.72 -6.07 -4.88
CA ARG A 11 26.69 -6.56 -6.28
C ARG A 11 25.26 -6.76 -6.79
N ASP A 12 24.40 -7.28 -5.92
CA ASP A 12 22.99 -7.49 -6.20
C ASP A 12 22.17 -6.36 -5.57
N GLN A 13 21.56 -5.54 -6.39
CA GLN A 13 20.65 -4.46 -6.03
C GLN A 13 19.23 -4.72 -6.53
N SER A 14 18.93 -5.91 -7.02
CA SER A 14 17.59 -6.31 -7.47
C SER A 14 16.65 -6.58 -6.29
N THR A 15 17.19 -6.76 -5.10
CA THR A 15 16.44 -6.99 -3.86
C THR A 15 16.29 -5.72 -3.05
N LEU A 16 15.25 -5.66 -2.19
CA LEU A 16 15.05 -4.57 -1.24
C LEU A 16 16.25 -4.40 -0.31
N GLU A 17 16.87 -5.50 0.15
CA GLU A 17 18.10 -5.43 0.94
C GLU A 17 19.22 -4.73 0.17
N GLY A 18 19.52 -5.22 -1.03
CA GLY A 18 20.60 -4.67 -1.85
C GLY A 18 20.39 -3.20 -2.18
N TYR A 19 19.17 -2.82 -2.53
CA TYR A 19 18.77 -1.44 -2.80
C TYR A 19 19.01 -0.54 -1.57
N VAL A 20 18.46 -0.92 -0.41
CA VAL A 20 18.58 -0.12 0.81
C VAL A 20 20.02 -0.05 1.31
N VAL A 21 20.78 -1.16 1.25
CA VAL A 21 22.21 -1.16 1.65
C VAL A 21 23.05 -0.26 0.75
N ALA A 22 22.77 -0.25 -0.56
CA ALA A 22 23.48 0.63 -1.49
C ALA A 22 23.24 2.12 -1.19
N ASP A 23 22.00 2.46 -0.80
CA ASP A 23 21.63 3.85 -0.56
C ASP A 23 21.90 4.35 0.85
N TYR A 24 21.72 3.50 1.87
CA TYR A 24 21.75 3.92 3.28
C TYR A 24 22.86 3.22 4.10
N GLY A 25 23.48 2.18 3.56
CA GLY A 25 24.52 1.41 4.22
C GLY A 25 23.99 0.32 5.14
N ARG A 26 24.77 -0.74 5.31
CA ARG A 26 24.45 -1.95 6.07
C ARG A 26 23.93 -1.69 7.48
N ARG A 27 24.58 -0.78 8.20
CA ARG A 27 24.21 -0.51 9.60
C ARG A 27 22.79 0.02 9.76
N LEU A 28 22.37 0.98 8.91
CA LEU A 28 21.02 1.52 8.95
C LEU A 28 20.01 0.49 8.47
N TYR A 29 20.36 -0.31 7.45
CA TYR A 29 19.54 -1.41 6.99
C TYR A 29 19.24 -2.40 8.12
N GLU A 30 20.23 -2.88 8.86
CA GLU A 30 20.07 -3.88 9.92
C GLU A 30 19.27 -3.35 11.12
N HIS A 31 19.53 -2.10 11.53
CA HIS A 31 18.86 -1.53 12.71
C HIS A 31 17.44 -1.08 12.44
N PHE A 32 17.13 -0.59 11.24
CA PHE A 32 15.83 0.00 10.94
C PHE A 32 15.04 -0.82 9.93
N PHE A 33 15.57 -1.00 8.72
CA PHE A 33 14.78 -1.53 7.63
C PHE A 33 14.51 -3.04 7.75
N ARG A 34 15.51 -3.83 8.11
CA ARG A 34 15.38 -5.29 8.12
C ARG A 34 14.34 -5.75 9.14
N THR A 35 14.50 -5.38 10.39
CA THR A 35 13.61 -5.80 11.49
C THR A 35 12.19 -5.31 11.27
N TYR A 36 12.03 -4.05 10.89
CA TYR A 36 10.73 -3.47 10.60
C TYR A 36 10.01 -4.18 9.43
N ASN A 37 10.71 -4.41 8.32
CA ASN A 37 10.09 -5.07 7.16
C ASN A 37 9.74 -6.54 7.43
N ILE A 38 10.59 -7.29 8.16
CA ILE A 38 10.26 -8.66 8.58
C ILE A 38 9.00 -8.64 9.44
N LYS A 39 8.90 -7.74 10.42
CA LYS A 39 7.74 -7.62 11.29
C LYS A 39 6.47 -7.26 10.51
N LEU A 40 6.56 -6.33 9.57
CA LEU A 40 5.42 -5.85 8.79
C LEU A 40 4.98 -6.86 7.73
N TRP A 41 5.89 -7.43 6.97
CA TRP A 41 5.59 -8.26 5.81
C TRP A 41 5.75 -9.77 6.05
N ASN A 42 6.36 -10.17 7.17
CA ASN A 42 6.75 -11.55 7.47
C ASN A 42 7.61 -12.19 6.36
N VAL A 43 8.40 -11.38 5.67
CA VAL A 43 9.32 -11.78 4.60
C VAL A 43 10.64 -11.05 4.80
N ASP A 44 11.76 -11.77 4.70
CA ASP A 44 13.07 -11.13 4.75
C ASP A 44 13.27 -10.26 3.49
N PRO A 45 13.71 -8.99 3.64
CA PRO A 45 13.90 -8.04 2.52
C PRO A 45 14.78 -8.54 1.37
N LYS A 46 15.63 -9.53 1.60
CA LYS A 46 16.42 -10.18 0.54
C LYS A 46 15.58 -10.94 -0.49
N TYR A 47 14.31 -11.26 -0.16
CA TYR A 47 13.36 -11.92 -1.06
C TYR A 47 12.34 -10.95 -1.67
N LEU A 48 12.39 -9.67 -1.31
CA LEU A 48 11.54 -8.63 -1.90
C LEU A 48 12.28 -7.92 -3.03
N SER A 49 11.55 -7.56 -4.10
CA SER A 49 12.11 -6.78 -5.20
C SER A 49 12.55 -5.40 -4.74
N SER A 50 13.62 -4.88 -5.35
CA SER A 50 14.06 -3.47 -5.18
C SER A 50 12.96 -2.46 -5.53
N ASP A 51 12.08 -2.76 -6.48
CA ASP A 51 10.96 -1.89 -6.87
C ASP A 51 10.02 -1.61 -5.71
N PHE A 52 9.85 -2.59 -4.82
CA PHE A 52 9.08 -2.43 -3.60
C PHE A 52 9.64 -1.32 -2.68
N GLY A 53 10.96 -1.22 -2.58
CA GLY A 53 11.65 -0.15 -1.86
C GLY A 53 11.63 1.18 -2.61
N ALA A 54 11.94 1.15 -3.89
CA ALA A 54 12.01 2.34 -4.73
C ALA A 54 10.70 3.13 -4.78
N GLN A 55 9.55 2.45 -4.73
CA GLN A 55 8.24 3.10 -4.68
C GLN A 55 7.95 3.81 -3.35
N ARG A 56 8.52 3.35 -2.24
CA ARG A 56 8.22 3.81 -0.87
C ARG A 56 9.29 4.73 -0.29
N ILE A 57 10.53 4.58 -0.72
CA ILE A 57 11.70 5.27 -0.16
C ILE A 57 12.23 6.32 -1.16
N LYS A 58 11.39 6.82 -2.06
CA LYS A 58 11.80 7.82 -3.05
C LYS A 58 12.28 9.10 -2.37
N GLY A 59 13.47 9.55 -2.75
CA GLY A 59 13.94 10.92 -2.47
C GLY A 59 14.58 11.13 -1.10
N MET A 60 14.72 10.14 -0.23
CA MET A 60 15.50 10.29 1.01
C MET A 60 16.99 10.16 0.73
N SER A 61 17.70 11.28 0.59
CA SER A 61 19.14 11.31 0.60
C SER A 61 19.64 11.68 2.01
N LEU A 62 20.32 10.74 2.70
CA LEU A 62 20.96 11.05 3.98
C LEU A 62 21.98 12.18 3.84
N TRP A 63 22.62 12.28 2.68
CA TRP A 63 23.56 13.37 2.38
C TRP A 63 22.82 14.70 2.24
N GLY A 64 21.67 14.73 1.59
CA GLY A 64 20.80 15.89 1.53
C GLY A 64 20.31 16.32 2.91
N ALA A 65 19.85 15.38 3.74
CA ALA A 65 19.38 15.66 5.08
C ALA A 65 20.45 16.25 6.01
N VAL A 66 21.73 15.89 5.82
CA VAL A 66 22.85 16.48 6.59
C VAL A 66 23.34 17.79 5.96
N TRP A 67 23.37 17.88 4.64
CA TRP A 67 23.96 19.01 3.92
C TRP A 67 23.02 20.21 3.78
N GLU A 68 21.71 19.99 3.64
CA GLU A 68 20.72 21.06 3.53
C GLU A 68 20.69 22.02 4.73
N PRO A 69 20.70 21.56 6.00
CA PRO A 69 20.80 22.45 7.15
C PRO A 69 22.12 23.26 7.19
N ILE A 70 23.22 22.63 6.80
CA ILE A 70 24.54 23.28 6.76
C ILE A 70 24.57 24.33 5.66
N ARG A 71 24.06 24.00 4.47
CA ARG A 71 23.95 24.91 3.34
C ARG A 71 23.02 26.09 3.62
N ALA A 72 21.85 25.83 4.23
CA ALA A 72 20.89 26.87 4.61
C ALA A 72 21.53 27.87 5.62
N ARG A 73 22.35 27.37 6.53
CA ARG A 73 23.07 28.21 7.51
C ARG A 73 24.19 29.02 6.90
N LEU A 74 24.86 28.52 5.85
CA LEU A 74 25.99 29.19 5.19
C LEU A 74 25.58 30.17 4.09
N LEU A 75 24.50 29.89 3.36
CA LEU A 75 24.09 30.60 2.14
C LEU A 75 22.81 31.43 2.29
N GLY A 76 22.19 31.47 3.49
CA GLY A 76 20.94 32.17 3.71
C GLY A 76 19.72 31.47 3.07
N ASN A 77 18.56 31.71 3.65
CA ASN A 77 17.31 30.96 3.43
C ASN A 77 16.68 31.28 2.06
N ARG A 78 17.24 30.78 0.97
CA ARG A 78 16.60 30.68 -0.36
C ARG A 78 16.38 29.22 -0.73
N ALA A 79 15.86 28.44 0.21
CA ALA A 79 15.45 27.07 -0.09
C ALA A 79 14.15 27.08 -0.90
N ASP A 80 14.24 26.59 -2.11
CA ASP A 80 13.09 26.35 -2.97
C ASP A 80 12.20 25.24 -2.34
N LYS A 81 11.07 25.61 -1.77
CA LYS A 81 10.12 24.70 -1.14
C LYS A 81 9.53 23.64 -2.10
N SER A 82 9.72 23.82 -3.43
CA SER A 82 9.22 22.89 -4.45
C SER A 82 9.94 21.52 -4.50
N LYS A 83 11.12 21.40 -3.85
CA LYS A 83 11.92 20.17 -3.79
C LYS A 83 11.86 19.45 -2.45
N GLN A 84 10.90 19.78 -1.61
CA GLN A 84 10.73 19.11 -0.32
C GLN A 84 10.39 17.64 -0.54
N VAL A 85 11.18 16.76 0.05
CA VAL A 85 11.00 15.31 -0.05
C VAL A 85 9.64 14.97 0.56
N THR A 86 8.76 14.36 -0.22
CA THR A 86 7.36 14.02 0.15
C THR A 86 7.26 13.14 1.42
N SER A 87 8.36 12.50 1.84
CA SER A 87 8.43 11.68 3.06
C SER A 87 8.66 12.48 4.36
N LEU A 88 8.89 13.81 4.26
CA LEU A 88 9.11 14.69 5.40
C LEU A 88 8.01 15.76 5.48
N ILE A 89 6.77 15.37 5.27
CA ILE A 89 5.62 16.24 5.47
C ILE A 89 5.46 16.47 6.97
N GLU A 90 5.75 17.70 7.41
CA GLU A 90 5.65 18.10 8.81
C GLU A 90 4.20 18.38 9.20
N GLU A 91 3.41 18.90 8.27
CA GLU A 91 2.01 19.24 8.49
C GLU A 91 1.16 18.71 7.33
N PHE A 92 -0.01 18.16 7.64
CA PHE A 92 -1.01 17.75 6.67
C PHE A 92 -2.43 17.99 7.21
N GLN A 93 -3.36 18.15 6.30
CA GLN A 93 -4.77 18.29 6.67
C GLN A 93 -5.37 16.89 6.88
N TYR A 94 -6.08 16.75 7.98
CA TYR A 94 -6.77 15.52 8.32
C TYR A 94 -8.27 15.79 8.45
N PRO A 95 -9.16 14.99 7.84
CA PRO A 95 -10.60 15.17 7.96
C PRO A 95 -11.05 15.03 9.42
N LYS A 96 -11.96 15.90 9.88
CA LYS A 96 -12.40 15.97 11.29
C LYS A 96 -12.85 14.63 11.87
N TYR A 97 -13.53 13.81 11.07
CA TYR A 97 -14.04 12.50 11.47
C TYR A 97 -13.29 11.33 10.79
N GLY A 98 -12.09 11.58 10.30
CA GLY A 98 -11.23 10.59 9.69
C GLY A 98 -11.36 10.49 8.16
N PRO A 99 -10.50 9.69 7.52
CA PRO A 99 -10.43 9.59 6.05
C PRO A 99 -11.69 8.96 5.42
N GLY A 100 -12.54 8.30 6.21
CA GLY A 100 -13.83 7.76 5.78
C GLY A 100 -14.75 8.81 5.19
N MET A 101 -14.70 10.07 5.70
CA MET A 101 -15.52 11.17 5.19
C MET A 101 -15.43 11.38 3.66
N MET A 102 -14.27 11.13 3.07
CA MET A 102 -14.11 11.23 1.61
C MET A 102 -14.93 10.16 0.90
N TRP A 103 -14.91 8.94 1.43
CA TRP A 103 -15.63 7.81 0.83
C TRP A 103 -17.14 7.92 1.05
N GLU A 104 -17.56 8.39 2.21
CA GLU A 104 -18.97 8.68 2.50
C GLU A 104 -19.50 9.74 1.52
N ARG A 105 -18.74 10.84 1.33
CA ARG A 105 -19.13 11.86 0.36
C ARG A 105 -19.14 11.34 -1.08
N CYS A 106 -18.20 10.49 -1.44
CA CYS A 106 -18.18 9.82 -2.75
C CYS A 106 -19.45 8.97 -2.95
N ALA A 107 -19.80 8.17 -1.94
CA ALA A 107 -21.00 7.34 -1.95
C ALA A 107 -22.28 8.15 -2.16
N GLU A 108 -22.46 9.26 -1.42
CA GLU A 108 -23.56 10.19 -1.61
C GLU A 108 -23.64 10.69 -3.07
N ILE A 109 -22.53 11.21 -3.59
CA ILE A 109 -22.49 11.79 -4.96
C ILE A 109 -22.84 10.75 -6.02
N VAL A 110 -22.33 9.52 -5.93
CA VAL A 110 -22.60 8.50 -6.94
C VAL A 110 -24.05 8.00 -6.85
N THR A 111 -24.59 7.87 -5.63
CA THR A 111 -25.99 7.50 -5.40
C THR A 111 -26.95 8.58 -5.91
N ASP A 112 -26.67 9.85 -5.66
CA ASP A 112 -27.44 10.98 -6.19
C ASP A 112 -27.46 11.03 -7.72
N ARG A 113 -26.42 10.44 -8.36
CA ARG A 113 -26.33 10.31 -9.83
C ARG A 113 -26.96 9.00 -10.36
N GLY A 114 -27.64 8.23 -9.51
CA GLY A 114 -28.35 7.02 -9.89
C GLY A 114 -27.56 5.74 -9.79
N ALA A 115 -26.37 5.74 -9.16
CA ALA A 115 -25.67 4.49 -8.88
C ALA A 115 -26.35 3.72 -7.74
N ASP A 116 -26.43 2.39 -7.88
CA ASP A 116 -26.90 1.50 -6.83
C ASP A 116 -25.71 1.05 -5.98
N LEU A 117 -25.65 1.50 -4.73
CA LEU A 117 -24.62 1.15 -3.77
C LEU A 117 -25.16 0.12 -2.76
N GLN A 118 -24.72 -1.11 -2.88
CA GLN A 118 -25.18 -2.21 -2.02
C GLN A 118 -24.13 -2.53 -0.94
N MET A 119 -24.42 -2.12 0.29
CA MET A 119 -23.61 -2.46 1.46
C MET A 119 -23.98 -3.86 2.00
N SER A 120 -23.05 -4.47 2.78
CA SER A 120 -23.25 -5.82 3.36
C SER A 120 -23.61 -6.89 2.33
N THR A 121 -23.11 -6.71 1.11
CA THR A 121 -23.37 -7.57 -0.05
C THR A 121 -22.04 -8.08 -0.60
N GLN A 122 -21.93 -9.38 -0.80
CA GLN A 122 -20.71 -10.04 -1.26
C GLN A 122 -20.86 -10.53 -2.70
N ALA A 123 -19.98 -10.09 -3.60
CA ALA A 123 -19.84 -10.72 -4.91
C ALA A 123 -19.28 -12.15 -4.72
N THR A 124 -20.05 -13.15 -5.10
CA THR A 124 -19.70 -14.57 -4.89
C THR A 124 -19.33 -15.28 -6.18
N ARG A 125 -19.83 -14.79 -7.34
CA ARG A 125 -19.56 -15.38 -8.64
C ARG A 125 -19.54 -14.32 -9.73
N ILE A 126 -18.68 -14.50 -10.71
CA ILE A 126 -18.60 -13.69 -11.92
C ILE A 126 -18.92 -14.59 -13.10
N ARG A 127 -20.10 -14.40 -13.71
CA ARG A 127 -20.48 -15.15 -14.91
C ARG A 127 -19.69 -14.68 -16.10
N ARG A 128 -19.27 -15.63 -16.91
CA ARG A 128 -18.62 -15.40 -18.19
C ARG A 128 -19.33 -16.15 -19.30
N ASP A 129 -19.37 -15.55 -20.45
CA ASP A 129 -19.75 -16.23 -21.67
C ASP A 129 -18.70 -17.33 -21.99
N PRO A 130 -19.09 -18.58 -22.22
CA PRO A 130 -18.16 -19.70 -22.39
C PRO A 130 -17.35 -19.61 -23.67
N ASP A 131 -17.87 -18.95 -24.71
CA ASP A 131 -17.25 -18.88 -26.02
C ASP A 131 -16.31 -17.68 -26.14
N THR A 132 -16.75 -16.52 -25.66
CA THR A 132 -16.01 -15.26 -25.74
C THR A 132 -15.17 -14.96 -24.50
N LEU A 133 -15.42 -15.65 -23.39
CA LEU A 133 -14.81 -15.46 -22.06
C LEU A 133 -15.06 -14.06 -21.45
N ARG A 134 -15.94 -13.27 -22.04
CA ARG A 134 -16.33 -11.96 -21.50
C ARG A 134 -17.18 -12.13 -20.24
N ALA A 135 -16.94 -11.31 -19.24
CA ALA A 135 -17.79 -11.24 -18.07
C ALA A 135 -19.15 -10.63 -18.45
N THR A 136 -20.25 -11.23 -17.98
CA THR A 136 -21.61 -10.85 -18.36
C THR A 136 -22.48 -10.48 -17.16
N ALA A 137 -22.15 -11.00 -15.96
CA ALA A 137 -22.90 -10.69 -14.75
C ALA A 137 -22.08 -10.94 -13.50
N VAL A 138 -22.52 -10.34 -12.39
CA VAL A 138 -22.04 -10.64 -11.03
C VAL A 138 -23.19 -11.20 -10.21
N ILE A 139 -22.96 -12.34 -9.53
CA ILE A 139 -23.87 -12.87 -8.53
C ILE A 139 -23.47 -12.31 -7.18
N ALA A 140 -24.38 -11.60 -6.55
CA ALA A 140 -24.21 -10.99 -5.25
C ALA A 140 -25.04 -11.73 -4.19
N ARG A 141 -24.46 -11.99 -3.02
CA ARG A 141 -25.13 -12.57 -1.86
C ARG A 141 -25.32 -11.51 -0.80
N HIS A 142 -26.53 -11.33 -0.37
CA HIS A 142 -26.92 -10.38 0.66
C HIS A 142 -26.74 -10.95 2.07
N ALA A 143 -26.80 -10.07 3.09
CA ALA A 143 -26.64 -10.46 4.49
C ALA A 143 -27.71 -11.46 4.98
N ASP A 144 -28.89 -11.44 4.39
CA ASP A 144 -29.99 -12.40 4.67
C ASP A 144 -29.81 -13.76 3.98
N GLY A 145 -28.74 -13.94 3.20
CA GLY A 145 -28.42 -15.16 2.47
C GLY A 145 -29.07 -15.24 1.08
N THR A 146 -29.94 -14.32 0.71
CA THR A 146 -30.48 -14.25 -0.65
C THR A 146 -29.43 -13.88 -1.67
N THR A 147 -29.65 -14.21 -2.94
CA THR A 147 -28.72 -13.86 -4.03
C THR A 147 -29.45 -13.10 -5.12
N THR A 148 -28.75 -12.13 -5.71
CA THR A 148 -29.20 -11.41 -6.90
C THR A 148 -28.15 -11.52 -8.00
N GLU A 149 -28.60 -11.47 -9.24
CA GLU A 149 -27.76 -11.43 -10.42
C GLU A 149 -27.82 -10.03 -11.03
N HIS A 150 -26.65 -9.42 -11.22
CA HIS A 150 -26.50 -8.11 -11.81
C HIS A 150 -25.80 -8.27 -13.16
N ALA A 151 -26.53 -8.07 -14.25
CA ALA A 151 -25.95 -8.03 -15.59
C ALA A 151 -25.03 -6.81 -15.73
N ALA A 152 -23.88 -6.99 -16.40
CA ALA A 152 -22.91 -5.92 -16.60
C ALA A 152 -22.15 -6.13 -17.88
N ASP A 153 -21.94 -5.06 -18.64
CA ASP A 153 -21.09 -5.02 -19.83
C ASP A 153 -19.61 -4.93 -19.45
N GLU A 154 -19.31 -4.26 -18.34
CA GLU A 154 -17.95 -4.06 -17.80
C GLU A 154 -17.94 -4.27 -16.29
N ILE A 155 -16.91 -4.94 -15.78
CA ILE A 155 -16.75 -5.22 -14.35
C ILE A 155 -15.38 -4.74 -13.88
N ILE A 156 -15.37 -3.86 -12.87
CA ILE A 156 -14.13 -3.44 -12.17
C ILE A 156 -14.10 -4.13 -10.83
N SER A 157 -13.13 -5.02 -10.62
CA SER A 157 -12.97 -5.73 -9.36
C SER A 157 -11.80 -5.16 -8.55
N THR A 158 -12.05 -4.87 -7.27
CA THR A 158 -11.03 -4.48 -6.30
C THR A 158 -10.78 -5.57 -5.24
N MET A 159 -11.42 -6.74 -5.37
CA MET A 159 -11.16 -7.88 -4.48
C MET A 159 -9.77 -8.49 -4.73
N PRO A 160 -9.22 -9.27 -3.78
CA PRO A 160 -7.99 -10.00 -4.01
C PRO A 160 -8.06 -10.85 -5.28
N PHE A 161 -7.03 -10.76 -6.12
CA PHE A 161 -7.03 -11.35 -7.46
C PHE A 161 -7.27 -12.87 -7.45
N SER A 162 -6.71 -13.59 -6.49
CA SER A 162 -6.95 -15.02 -6.30
C SER A 162 -8.43 -15.34 -6.01
N HIS A 163 -9.11 -14.50 -5.24
CA HIS A 163 -10.54 -14.67 -4.97
C HIS A 163 -11.39 -14.39 -6.21
N MET A 164 -11.04 -13.35 -6.98
CA MET A 164 -11.73 -13.03 -8.23
C MET A 164 -11.65 -14.19 -9.23
N LEU A 165 -10.47 -14.78 -9.41
CA LEU A 165 -10.29 -15.90 -10.34
C LEU A 165 -11.06 -17.14 -9.93
N LYS A 166 -11.12 -17.42 -8.61
CA LYS A 166 -11.92 -18.54 -8.07
C LYS A 166 -13.44 -18.31 -8.14
N ALA A 167 -13.86 -17.05 -8.23
CA ALA A 167 -15.27 -16.70 -8.38
C ALA A 167 -15.76 -16.76 -9.83
N MET A 168 -14.90 -17.00 -10.82
CA MET A 168 -15.28 -17.06 -12.23
C MET A 168 -16.10 -18.31 -12.57
N ASP A 169 -17.12 -18.14 -13.41
CA ASP A 169 -18.00 -19.18 -13.91
C ASP A 169 -18.28 -18.97 -15.42
N PRO A 170 -17.79 -19.83 -16.31
CA PRO A 170 -16.96 -21.01 -16.06
C PRO A 170 -15.60 -20.66 -15.41
N PRO A 171 -14.99 -21.62 -14.67
CA PRO A 171 -13.77 -21.37 -13.92
C PRO A 171 -12.59 -20.98 -14.84
N ALA A 172 -11.65 -20.20 -14.28
CA ALA A 172 -10.39 -19.94 -14.95
C ALA A 172 -9.57 -21.24 -15.15
N PRO A 173 -8.67 -21.32 -16.14
CA PRO A 173 -7.79 -22.49 -16.32
C PRO A 173 -7.06 -22.86 -15.04
N ALA A 174 -6.84 -24.16 -14.81
CA ALA A 174 -6.26 -24.67 -13.55
C ALA A 174 -4.85 -24.10 -13.29
N GLU A 175 -4.04 -23.92 -14.32
CA GLU A 175 -2.71 -23.31 -14.22
C GLU A 175 -2.78 -21.84 -13.79
N VAL A 176 -3.81 -21.10 -14.21
CA VAL A 176 -4.03 -19.69 -13.80
C VAL A 176 -4.41 -19.64 -12.33
N ILE A 177 -5.31 -20.53 -11.87
CA ILE A 177 -5.68 -20.63 -10.46
C ILE A 177 -4.48 -21.03 -9.61
N ALA A 178 -3.68 -22.01 -10.05
CA ALA A 178 -2.48 -22.45 -9.35
C ALA A 178 -1.43 -21.33 -9.24
N ALA A 179 -1.28 -20.51 -10.27
CA ALA A 179 -0.41 -19.32 -10.24
C ALA A 179 -0.94 -18.27 -9.27
N ALA A 180 -2.25 -18.02 -9.27
CA ALA A 180 -2.90 -17.06 -8.36
C ALA A 180 -2.81 -17.49 -6.88
N ASP A 181 -2.81 -18.77 -6.59
CA ASP A 181 -2.64 -19.31 -5.22
C ASP A 181 -1.22 -19.10 -4.66
N GLN A 182 -0.26 -18.78 -5.51
CA GLN A 182 1.09 -18.38 -5.08
C GLN A 182 1.17 -16.90 -4.66
N LEU A 183 0.18 -16.08 -5.01
CA LEU A 183 0.11 -14.69 -4.57
C LEU A 183 -0.14 -14.65 -3.06
N ARG A 184 0.78 -14.04 -2.34
CA ARG A 184 0.69 -13.90 -0.89
C ARG A 184 0.26 -12.48 -0.55
N PHE A 185 -0.68 -12.36 0.36
CA PHE A 185 -1.08 -11.11 0.99
C PHE A 185 -1.10 -11.31 2.51
N ARG A 186 -1.11 -10.21 3.23
CA ARG A 186 -1.13 -10.22 4.69
C ARG A 186 -2.27 -9.35 5.19
N ASP A 187 -2.95 -9.83 6.21
CA ASP A 187 -3.97 -9.06 6.91
C ASP A 187 -3.30 -7.91 7.68
N PHE A 188 -3.99 -6.79 7.75
CA PHE A 188 -3.60 -5.62 8.51
C PHE A 188 -4.59 -5.39 9.65
N LEU A 189 -4.12 -5.57 10.88
CA LEU A 189 -4.93 -5.34 12.07
C LEU A 189 -4.70 -3.91 12.56
N THR A 190 -5.76 -3.11 12.57
CA THR A 190 -5.75 -1.76 13.15
C THR A 190 -6.51 -1.76 14.46
N ILE A 191 -5.88 -1.26 15.52
CA ILE A 191 -6.52 -1.05 16.82
C ILE A 191 -6.60 0.46 17.04
N ALA A 192 -7.82 1.00 17.09
CA ALA A 192 -8.06 2.40 17.39
C ALA A 192 -8.29 2.56 18.90
N LEU A 193 -7.52 3.42 19.52
CA LEU A 193 -7.66 3.77 20.95
C LEU A 193 -8.04 5.24 21.07
N VAL A 194 -9.13 5.51 21.78
CA VAL A 194 -9.52 6.87 22.16
C VAL A 194 -8.96 7.12 23.56
N VAL A 195 -8.03 8.05 23.66
CA VAL A 195 -7.36 8.37 24.92
C VAL A 195 -7.60 9.83 25.32
N PRO A 196 -7.60 10.17 26.62
CA PRO A 196 -7.62 11.55 27.06
C PRO A 196 -6.44 12.34 26.49
N MET A 197 -6.64 13.65 26.27
CA MET A 197 -5.63 14.53 25.65
C MET A 197 -4.32 14.57 26.46
N GLU A 198 -4.38 14.40 27.76
CA GLU A 198 -3.20 14.37 28.65
C GLU A 198 -2.21 13.23 28.33
N TYR A 199 -2.68 12.15 27.68
CA TYR A 199 -1.86 11.04 27.22
C TYR A 199 -1.46 11.14 25.75
N SER A 200 -1.84 12.24 25.10
CA SER A 200 -1.46 12.50 23.71
C SER A 200 0.01 12.94 23.60
N PHE A 201 0.63 12.65 22.49
CA PHE A 201 1.99 13.07 22.15
C PHE A 201 2.00 13.81 20.80
N PRO A 202 3.00 14.67 20.53
CA PRO A 202 2.99 15.55 19.36
C PRO A 202 3.28 14.83 18.02
N ASP A 203 3.84 13.61 18.07
CA ASP A 203 4.23 12.90 16.87
C ASP A 203 3.03 12.27 16.16
N ASN A 204 3.04 12.25 14.83
CA ASN A 204 1.98 11.64 14.02
C ASN A 204 2.04 10.11 14.01
N TRP A 205 3.23 9.53 14.20
CA TRP A 205 3.46 8.07 14.31
C TRP A 205 4.77 7.74 14.98
N ILE A 206 4.81 6.59 15.57
CA ILE A 206 6.00 6.02 16.20
C ILE A 206 6.25 4.62 15.64
N TYR A 207 7.49 4.34 15.26
CA TYR A 207 7.92 3.00 14.88
C TYR A 207 8.42 2.23 16.10
N ILE A 208 7.80 1.09 16.38
CA ILE A 208 8.22 0.22 17.48
C ILE A 208 9.05 -0.93 16.91
N HIS A 209 10.35 -0.89 17.19
CA HIS A 209 11.32 -1.92 16.82
C HIS A 209 11.52 -2.86 18.02
N ALA A 210 10.70 -3.87 18.18
CA ALA A 210 10.87 -4.89 19.21
C ALA A 210 11.14 -6.25 18.57
#